data_bd4985b8dc0b34ca044367097b522e8a
#
_entry.id   bd4985b8dc0b34ca044367097b522e8a
#
_cell.length_a   1.000
_cell.length_b   1.000
_cell.length_c   1.000
_cell.angle_alpha   90.00
_cell.angle_beta   90.00
_cell.angle_gamma   90.00
#
_symmetry.space_group_name_H-M   'P 1'
#
loop_
_entity.id
_entity.type
_entity.pdbx_description
1 polymer ?
#
loop_
_entity_poly.entity_id
_entity_poly.type
_entity_poly.pdbx_seq_one_letter_code
_entity_poly.pdbx_strand_id
1 'polypeptide(L)'
;YPELYGDSWQPLQGAVYAAYPERPDDLPGCGEPRTSYDDVQEFVAFYCGLGDFIVYDDGENGLLAELADKFGAGTIGIVLAHEYGHAIQQRSGVLDLNLPTVTSEQQADCFAGAWAGRAARNEGAISFTDADVRAGLIAMLEVRDPVGLDQFSPGGHGAGFDRVGAFQAGFVEGPIRCGSLIDDPLPLVPNQFNDFEDQQNEGNAPFGYDVGEPGVRNAELFGFLVPDLNLYWG
;
A
#
# COMPACT_ATOMS: atom_id res chain seq x y z
N TYR A 1 5.54 7.49 17.85
CA TYR A 1 6.20 8.55 17.11
C TYR A 1 6.92 9.62 17.92
N PRO A 2 7.16 9.43 19.23
CA PRO A 2 8.01 10.33 20.01
C PRO A 2 9.41 10.52 19.38
N GLU A 3 9.88 9.50 18.66
CA GLU A 3 11.16 9.50 17.94
C GLU A 3 11.23 10.53 16.80
N LEU A 4 10.10 10.86 16.16
CA LEU A 4 10.02 11.84 15.09
C LEU A 4 9.58 13.22 15.57
N TYR A 5 8.63 13.28 16.51
CA TYR A 5 7.93 14.52 16.88
C TYR A 5 8.03 14.84 18.37
N GLY A 6 8.68 13.99 19.18
CA GLY A 6 8.76 14.16 20.62
C GLY A 6 7.38 14.22 21.27
N ASP A 7 7.21 15.11 22.25
CA ASP A 7 5.95 15.30 22.97
C ASP A 7 4.90 16.12 22.18
N SER A 8 5.20 16.50 20.93
CA SER A 8 4.30 17.32 20.10
C SER A 8 3.22 16.51 19.36
N TRP A 9 3.26 15.18 19.42
CA TRP A 9 2.25 14.35 18.78
C TRP A 9 0.86 14.63 19.35
N GLN A 10 -0.08 14.89 18.44
CA GLN A 10 -1.50 15.01 18.76
C GLN A 10 -2.25 13.81 18.15
N PRO A 11 -3.05 13.08 18.93
CA PRO A 11 -3.91 12.03 18.39
C PRO A 11 -4.92 12.61 17.40
N LEU A 12 -5.62 11.74 16.66
CA LEU A 12 -6.72 12.17 15.81
C LEU A 12 -7.73 12.99 16.62
N GLN A 13 -8.13 14.17 16.10
CA GLN A 13 -9.15 15.02 16.72
C GLN A 13 -10.55 14.45 16.45
N GLY A 14 -10.76 13.88 15.26
CA GLY A 14 -11.94 13.14 14.91
C GLY A 14 -11.84 11.66 15.33
N ALA A 15 -12.81 10.87 14.92
CA ALA A 15 -12.86 9.45 15.18
C ALA A 15 -12.39 8.63 13.96
N VAL A 16 -12.43 7.31 14.10
CA VAL A 16 -12.40 6.36 13.00
C VAL A 16 -13.83 5.91 12.76
N TYR A 17 -14.38 6.18 11.59
CA TYR A 17 -15.77 5.93 11.23
C TYR A 17 -15.87 4.71 10.32
N ALA A 18 -16.76 3.80 10.66
CA ALA A 18 -17.15 2.70 9.80
C ALA A 18 -18.26 3.17 8.84
N ALA A 19 -18.06 2.94 7.56
CA ALA A 19 -19.04 3.23 6.52
C ALA A 19 -19.84 1.97 6.19
N TYR A 20 -21.17 2.11 6.09
CA TYR A 20 -22.09 1.00 5.81
C TYR A 20 -23.02 1.34 4.67
N PRO A 21 -23.30 0.43 3.73
CA PRO A 21 -24.25 0.65 2.65
C PRO A 21 -25.67 0.92 3.15
N GLU A 22 -26.06 0.37 4.32
CA GLU A 22 -27.37 0.57 4.92
C GLU A 22 -27.54 1.95 5.59
N ARG A 23 -26.43 2.67 5.79
CA ARG A 23 -26.39 4.00 6.41
C ARG A 23 -25.49 4.95 5.63
N PRO A 24 -25.80 5.19 4.34
CA PRO A 24 -24.89 5.87 3.43
C PRO A 24 -24.62 7.34 3.76
N ASP A 25 -25.48 7.96 4.60
CA ASP A 25 -25.43 9.40 4.92
C ASP A 25 -24.91 9.69 6.34
N ASP A 26 -24.48 8.69 7.10
CA ASP A 26 -24.07 8.85 8.52
C ASP A 26 -22.61 9.31 8.72
N LEU A 27 -21.92 9.63 7.61
CA LEU A 27 -20.50 9.97 7.66
C LEU A 27 -20.25 11.49 7.71
N PRO A 28 -19.20 11.95 8.39
CA PRO A 28 -18.80 13.35 8.33
C PRO A 28 -18.30 13.73 6.94
N GLY A 29 -18.55 14.94 6.51
CA GLY A 29 -18.03 15.44 5.22
C GLY A 29 -16.54 15.75 5.29
N CYS A 30 -15.82 15.46 4.20
CA CYS A 30 -14.43 15.85 4.02
C CYS A 30 -14.35 16.97 2.96
N GLY A 31 -14.61 18.20 3.37
CA GLY A 31 -14.71 19.35 2.47
C GLY A 31 -16.11 19.54 1.86
N GLU A 32 -16.86 18.49 1.71
CA GLU A 32 -18.27 18.49 1.35
C GLU A 32 -19.12 18.37 2.62
N PRO A 33 -20.44 18.70 2.55
CA PRO A 33 -21.30 18.62 3.74
C PRO A 33 -21.42 17.23 4.35
N ARG A 34 -21.27 16.18 3.55
CA ARG A 34 -21.28 14.76 3.94
C ARG A 34 -20.43 13.94 2.99
N THR A 35 -19.84 12.87 3.49
CA THR A 35 -19.29 11.78 2.70
C THR A 35 -20.36 10.71 2.53
N SER A 36 -20.58 10.22 1.33
CA SER A 36 -21.48 9.10 1.07
C SER A 36 -20.76 7.76 1.18
N TYR A 37 -21.52 6.67 1.35
CA TYR A 37 -20.91 5.33 1.30
C TYR A 37 -20.27 5.04 -0.06
N ASP A 38 -20.87 5.51 -1.16
CA ASP A 38 -20.34 5.31 -2.51
C ASP A 38 -18.92 5.93 -2.67
N ASP A 39 -18.68 7.08 -2.02
CA ASP A 39 -17.35 7.71 -2.02
C ASP A 39 -16.32 6.86 -1.29
N VAL A 40 -16.72 6.19 -0.20
CA VAL A 40 -15.82 5.34 0.60
C VAL A 40 -15.50 4.02 -0.10
N GLN A 41 -16.49 3.43 -0.76
CA GLN A 41 -16.37 2.15 -1.45
C GLN A 41 -15.28 2.16 -2.53
N GLU A 42 -15.03 3.31 -3.15
CA GLU A 42 -13.97 3.46 -4.16
C GLU A 42 -12.56 3.40 -3.56
N PHE A 43 -12.40 3.76 -2.29
CA PHE A 43 -11.08 3.93 -1.65
C PHE A 43 -10.74 2.90 -0.56
N VAL A 44 -11.65 2.00 -0.20
CA VAL A 44 -11.46 1.05 0.93
C VAL A 44 -11.42 1.74 2.29
N ALA A 45 -10.58 2.76 2.42
CA ALA A 45 -10.44 3.67 3.55
C ALA A 45 -9.83 4.99 3.05
N PHE A 46 -9.99 6.06 3.81
CA PHE A 46 -9.27 7.31 3.59
C PHE A 46 -9.13 8.13 4.88
N TYR A 47 -8.07 8.93 4.93
CA TYR A 47 -7.89 9.96 5.94
C TYR A 47 -8.39 11.32 5.44
N CYS A 48 -9.20 11.99 6.24
CA CYS A 48 -9.66 13.36 5.97
C CYS A 48 -8.86 14.39 6.78
N GLY A 49 -7.99 15.15 6.12
CA GLY A 49 -7.20 16.19 6.79
C GLY A 49 -8.01 17.36 7.31
N LEU A 50 -9.16 17.70 6.69
CA LEU A 50 -10.02 18.83 7.12
C LEU A 50 -10.74 18.55 8.43
N GLY A 51 -11.09 17.30 8.70
CA GLY A 51 -11.78 16.88 9.92
C GLY A 51 -10.92 16.05 10.85
N ASP A 52 -9.70 15.74 10.45
CA ASP A 52 -8.73 14.91 11.18
C ASP A 52 -9.31 13.57 11.64
N PHE A 53 -9.97 12.88 10.71
CA PHE A 53 -10.63 11.60 10.94
C PHE A 53 -10.30 10.58 9.83
N ILE A 54 -10.54 9.31 10.12
CA ILE A 54 -10.43 8.22 9.14
C ILE A 54 -11.83 7.64 8.91
N VAL A 55 -12.13 7.28 7.66
CA VAL A 55 -13.30 6.48 7.29
C VAL A 55 -12.82 5.20 6.64
N TYR A 56 -13.48 4.08 6.89
CA TYR A 56 -13.19 2.81 6.24
C TYR A 56 -14.48 2.10 5.83
N ASP A 57 -14.43 1.33 4.76
CA ASP A 57 -15.55 0.50 4.28
C ASP A 57 -15.74 -0.72 5.20
N ASP A 58 -16.87 -0.79 5.90
CA ASP A 58 -17.28 -1.91 6.75
C ASP A 58 -18.49 -2.65 6.14
N GLY A 59 -18.68 -2.49 4.84
CA GLY A 59 -19.69 -3.24 4.09
C GLY A 59 -19.33 -4.72 3.99
N GLU A 60 -20.32 -5.59 4.13
CA GLU A 60 -20.14 -7.05 4.15
C GLU A 60 -19.49 -7.59 2.86
N ASN A 61 -19.65 -6.89 1.73
CA ASN A 61 -19.06 -7.20 0.43
C ASN A 61 -18.04 -6.13 -0.02
N GLY A 62 -17.56 -5.32 0.89
CA GLY A 62 -16.55 -4.30 0.61
C GLY A 62 -15.16 -4.90 0.42
N LEU A 63 -14.29 -4.15 -0.25
CA LEU A 63 -12.92 -4.60 -0.53
C LEU A 63 -12.13 -4.87 0.76
N LEU A 64 -12.37 -4.12 1.83
CA LEU A 64 -11.70 -4.37 3.12
C LEU A 64 -12.11 -5.72 3.72
N ALA A 65 -13.38 -6.09 3.62
CA ALA A 65 -13.87 -7.40 4.05
C ALA A 65 -13.26 -8.53 3.21
N GLU A 66 -13.21 -8.36 1.89
CA GLU A 66 -12.56 -9.33 0.98
C GLU A 66 -11.07 -9.50 1.29
N LEU A 67 -10.36 -8.43 1.57
CA LEU A 67 -8.95 -8.47 1.96
C LEU A 67 -8.77 -9.19 3.31
N ALA A 68 -9.65 -8.92 4.28
CA ALA A 68 -9.62 -9.58 5.58
C ALA A 68 -9.93 -11.07 5.49
N ASP A 69 -10.89 -11.47 4.66
CA ASP A 69 -11.22 -12.87 4.43
C ASP A 69 -10.09 -13.62 3.71
N LYS A 70 -9.46 -12.99 2.75
CA LYS A 70 -8.38 -13.59 1.95
C LYS A 70 -7.05 -13.64 2.69
N PHE A 71 -6.73 -12.62 3.47
CA PHE A 71 -5.40 -12.40 4.06
C PHE A 71 -5.39 -12.32 5.59
N GLY A 72 -6.56 -12.34 6.22
CA GLY A 72 -6.71 -12.26 7.67
C GLY A 72 -6.92 -10.84 8.20
N ALA A 73 -7.46 -10.75 9.42
CA ALA A 73 -7.84 -9.49 10.05
C ALA A 73 -6.67 -8.51 10.29
N GLY A 74 -5.43 -8.98 10.30
CA GLY A 74 -4.24 -8.13 10.38
C GLY A 74 -4.14 -7.12 9.24
N THR A 75 -4.71 -7.44 8.08
CA THR A 75 -4.76 -6.56 6.90
C THR A 75 -5.54 -5.28 7.18
N ILE A 76 -6.64 -5.36 7.93
CA ILE A 76 -7.41 -4.18 8.34
C ILE A 76 -6.53 -3.21 9.13
N GLY A 77 -5.73 -3.75 10.06
CA GLY A 77 -4.79 -2.95 10.83
C GLY A 77 -3.73 -2.26 9.97
N ILE A 78 -3.26 -2.91 8.91
CA ILE A 78 -2.28 -2.35 7.97
C ILE A 78 -2.90 -1.24 7.14
N VAL A 79 -4.12 -1.42 6.62
CA VAL A 79 -4.85 -0.36 5.90
C VAL A 79 -5.07 0.86 6.80
N LEU A 80 -5.58 0.66 8.02
CA LEU A 80 -5.76 1.76 8.96
C LEU A 80 -4.44 2.42 9.37
N ALA A 81 -3.34 1.67 9.46
CA ALA A 81 -2.03 2.23 9.75
C ALA A 81 -1.48 3.08 8.60
N HIS A 82 -1.81 2.75 7.35
CA HIS A 82 -1.55 3.57 6.17
C HIS A 82 -2.29 4.91 6.28
N GLU A 83 -3.60 4.89 6.55
CA GLU A 83 -4.38 6.12 6.74
C GLU A 83 -3.86 6.97 7.92
N TYR A 84 -3.38 6.31 8.97
CA TYR A 84 -2.67 7.00 10.04
C TYR A 84 -1.34 7.63 9.58
N GLY A 85 -0.70 7.06 8.56
CA GLY A 85 0.44 7.65 7.88
C GLY A 85 0.11 9.02 7.30
N HIS A 86 -1.05 9.17 6.64
CA HIS A 86 -1.52 10.47 6.15
C HIS A 86 -1.81 11.45 7.31
N ALA A 87 -2.33 10.97 8.42
CA ALA A 87 -2.48 11.82 9.62
C ALA A 87 -1.12 12.31 10.17
N ILE A 88 -0.07 11.50 10.08
CA ILE A 88 1.30 11.92 10.42
C ILE A 88 1.80 12.98 9.45
N GLN A 89 1.57 12.80 8.16
CA GLN A 89 1.93 13.76 7.11
C GLN A 89 1.24 15.10 7.29
N GLN A 90 -0.04 15.11 7.63
CA GLN A 90 -0.78 16.34 7.95
C GLN A 90 -0.11 17.10 9.11
N ARG A 91 0.27 16.40 10.18
CA ARG A 91 0.88 16.99 11.37
C ARG A 91 2.30 17.47 11.12
N SER A 92 3.03 16.85 10.22
CA SER A 92 4.38 17.21 9.83
C SER A 92 4.44 18.27 8.73
N GLY A 93 3.30 18.65 8.15
CA GLY A 93 3.22 19.59 7.04
C GLY A 93 3.62 19.01 5.68
N VAL A 94 3.80 17.70 5.58
CA VAL A 94 4.17 17.02 4.31
C VAL A 94 3.08 17.18 3.27
N LEU A 95 1.80 17.11 3.66
CA LEU A 95 0.67 17.28 2.72
C LEU A 95 0.61 18.69 2.11
N ASP A 96 1.24 19.68 2.73
CA ASP A 96 1.31 21.06 2.23
C ASP A 96 2.46 21.27 1.21
N LEU A 97 3.33 20.28 1.01
CA LEU A 97 4.52 20.41 0.16
C LEU A 97 4.25 20.26 -1.34
N ASN A 98 3.01 19.97 -1.74
CA ASN A 98 2.62 19.75 -3.14
C ASN A 98 3.53 18.74 -3.88
N LEU A 99 3.82 17.63 -3.19
CA LEU A 99 4.59 16.50 -3.74
C LEU A 99 3.73 15.67 -4.70
N PRO A 100 4.34 14.88 -5.60
CA PRO A 100 3.60 13.84 -6.31
C PRO A 100 2.91 12.90 -5.32
N THR A 101 1.67 12.51 -5.60
CA THR A 101 0.87 11.65 -4.72
C THR A 101 1.63 10.37 -4.35
N VAL A 102 2.27 9.71 -5.30
CA VAL A 102 3.07 8.50 -5.07
C VAL A 102 4.14 8.67 -3.98
N THR A 103 4.69 9.87 -3.80
CA THR A 103 5.70 10.13 -2.74
C THR A 103 5.06 10.14 -1.36
N SER A 104 3.89 10.77 -1.21
CA SER A 104 3.13 10.74 0.05
C SER A 104 2.60 9.34 0.34
N GLU A 105 2.14 8.62 -0.68
CA GLU A 105 1.69 7.23 -0.55
C GLU A 105 2.81 6.29 -0.07
N GLN A 106 3.99 6.38 -0.66
CA GLN A 106 5.16 5.61 -0.20
C GLN A 106 5.49 5.92 1.27
N GLN A 107 5.39 7.16 1.69
CA GLN A 107 5.64 7.51 3.08
C GLN A 107 4.56 6.95 4.01
N ALA A 108 3.30 6.96 3.61
CA ALA A 108 2.20 6.37 4.38
C ALA A 108 2.34 4.84 4.48
N ASP A 109 2.68 4.17 3.38
CA ASP A 109 3.01 2.73 3.38
C ASP A 109 4.21 2.40 4.27
N CYS A 110 5.22 3.26 4.30
CA CYS A 110 6.37 3.12 5.20
C CYS A 110 5.94 3.22 6.67
N PHE A 111 5.10 4.17 7.04
CA PHE A 111 4.56 4.27 8.40
C PHE A 111 3.71 3.05 8.79
N ALA A 112 2.92 2.51 7.86
CA ALA A 112 2.21 1.25 8.06
C ALA A 112 3.18 0.10 8.32
N GLY A 113 4.26 0.01 7.56
CA GLY A 113 5.34 -0.96 7.76
C GLY A 113 6.03 -0.82 9.11
N ALA A 114 6.34 0.40 9.54
CA ALA A 114 6.94 0.65 10.85
C ALA A 114 6.02 0.20 12.01
N TRP A 115 4.71 0.45 11.89
CA TRP A 115 3.74 -0.05 12.85
C TRP A 115 3.65 -1.58 12.84
N ALA A 116 3.60 -2.21 11.68
CA ALA A 116 3.58 -3.68 11.53
C ALA A 116 4.86 -4.32 12.11
N GLY A 117 6.03 -3.70 11.91
CA GLY A 117 7.29 -4.13 12.50
C GLY A 117 7.26 -4.09 14.03
N ARG A 118 6.66 -3.05 14.61
CA ARG A 118 6.42 -2.97 16.05
C ARG A 118 5.50 -4.08 16.54
N ALA A 119 4.41 -4.36 15.80
CA ALA A 119 3.48 -5.45 16.12
C ALA A 119 4.17 -6.82 16.04
N ALA A 120 5.02 -7.05 15.04
CA ALA A 120 5.79 -8.29 14.89
C ALA A 120 6.81 -8.51 16.02
N ARG A 121 7.35 -7.44 16.60
CA ARG A 121 8.24 -7.49 17.76
C ARG A 121 7.50 -7.56 19.11
N ASN A 122 6.17 -7.59 19.10
CA ASN A 122 5.32 -7.57 20.31
C ASN A 122 5.54 -6.35 21.22
N GLU A 123 5.81 -5.19 20.64
CA GLU A 123 6.10 -3.94 21.36
C GLU A 123 4.85 -3.07 21.60
N GLY A 124 3.66 -3.59 21.34
CA GLY A 124 2.38 -2.90 21.45
C GLY A 124 1.26 -3.77 21.96
N ALA A 125 0.02 -3.26 21.84
CA ALA A 125 -1.18 -4.01 22.18
C ALA A 125 -1.58 -5.03 21.10
N ILE A 126 -1.06 -4.89 19.89
CA ILE A 126 -1.28 -5.79 18.76
C ILE A 126 -0.02 -6.59 18.50
N SER A 127 -0.18 -7.88 18.23
CA SER A 127 0.91 -8.80 17.87
C SER A 127 0.67 -9.38 16.49
N PHE A 128 1.70 -9.39 15.67
CA PHE A 128 1.71 -10.04 14.36
C PHE A 128 2.62 -11.25 14.35
N THR A 129 2.15 -12.32 13.74
CA THR A 129 2.98 -13.47 13.36
C THR A 129 3.65 -13.22 12.01
N ASP A 130 4.61 -14.07 11.63
CA ASP A 130 5.21 -14.06 10.29
C ASP A 130 4.13 -14.26 9.19
N ALA A 131 3.07 -14.99 9.48
CA ALA A 131 1.96 -15.18 8.56
C ALA A 131 1.16 -13.87 8.36
N ASP A 132 0.91 -13.11 9.41
CA ASP A 132 0.22 -11.81 9.32
C ASP A 132 1.06 -10.80 8.54
N VAL A 133 2.37 -10.75 8.77
CA VAL A 133 3.28 -9.86 8.02
C VAL A 133 3.29 -10.22 6.54
N ARG A 134 3.39 -11.51 6.21
CA ARG A 134 3.35 -11.98 4.82
C ARG A 134 2.02 -11.66 4.15
N ALA A 135 0.92 -11.88 4.84
CA ALA A 135 -0.43 -11.58 4.36
C ALA A 135 -0.57 -10.07 4.08
N GLY A 136 -0.08 -9.22 4.97
CA GLY A 136 -0.05 -7.79 4.79
C GLY A 136 0.73 -7.35 3.54
N LEU A 137 1.91 -7.90 3.31
CA LEU A 137 2.69 -7.62 2.10
C LEU A 137 1.95 -8.02 0.83
N ILE A 138 1.27 -9.17 0.83
CA ILE A 138 0.47 -9.61 -0.33
C ILE A 138 -0.74 -8.68 -0.52
N ALA A 139 -1.40 -8.26 0.56
CA ALA A 139 -2.51 -7.32 0.47
C ALA A 139 -2.08 -5.97 -0.13
N MET A 140 -0.88 -5.46 0.19
CA MET A 140 -0.33 -4.26 -0.46
C MET A 140 -0.19 -4.42 -1.98
N LEU A 141 0.13 -5.62 -2.46
CA LEU A 141 0.18 -5.91 -3.90
C LEU A 141 -1.22 -5.92 -4.54
N GLU A 142 -2.24 -6.33 -3.81
CA GLU A 142 -3.64 -6.37 -4.33
C GLU A 142 -4.23 -4.95 -4.48
N VAL A 143 -3.88 -4.05 -3.58
CA VAL A 143 -4.39 -2.66 -3.59
C VAL A 143 -3.45 -1.68 -4.33
N ARG A 144 -2.62 -2.18 -5.23
CA ARG A 144 -1.78 -1.36 -6.11
C ARG A 144 -2.61 -0.66 -7.19
N ASP A 145 -2.03 0.36 -7.78
CA ASP A 145 -2.59 0.97 -8.97
C ASP A 145 -2.73 -0.05 -10.13
N PRO A 146 -3.77 0.08 -10.95
CA PRO A 146 -3.91 -0.76 -12.14
C PRO A 146 -2.77 -0.50 -13.13
N VAL A 147 -2.44 -1.53 -13.92
CA VAL A 147 -1.48 -1.41 -15.01
C VAL A 147 -1.97 -0.34 -16.02
N GLY A 148 -1.08 0.54 -16.43
CA GLY A 148 -1.39 1.62 -17.37
C GLY A 148 -1.71 2.96 -16.69
N LEU A 149 -1.95 2.99 -15.39
CA LEU A 149 -2.08 4.26 -14.68
C LEU A 149 -0.70 4.94 -14.60
N ASP A 150 -0.65 6.22 -14.96
CA ASP A 150 0.57 7.02 -14.78
C ASP A 150 0.86 7.13 -13.27
N GLN A 151 2.07 6.74 -12.88
CA GLN A 151 2.52 6.74 -11.48
C GLN A 151 2.49 8.13 -10.82
N PHE A 152 2.40 9.20 -11.61
CA PHE A 152 2.27 10.57 -11.13
C PHE A 152 0.83 11.11 -11.24
N SER A 153 -0.12 10.26 -11.59
CA SER A 153 -1.54 10.66 -11.61
C SER A 153 -2.00 11.12 -10.22
N PRO A 154 -2.80 12.18 -10.15
CA PRO A 154 -3.44 12.55 -8.89
C PRO A 154 -4.27 11.39 -8.33
N GLY A 155 -4.07 11.06 -7.06
CA GLY A 155 -4.75 9.94 -6.41
C GLY A 155 -4.14 8.55 -6.68
N GLY A 156 -3.03 8.46 -7.43
CA GLY A 156 -2.30 7.22 -7.62
C GLY A 156 -1.57 6.79 -6.35
N HIS A 157 -1.67 5.50 -6.00
CA HIS A 157 -1.02 4.92 -4.80
C HIS A 157 0.35 4.31 -5.09
N GLY A 158 0.69 4.13 -6.36
CA GLY A 158 1.94 3.53 -6.80
C GLY A 158 1.83 2.07 -7.25
N ALA A 159 2.87 1.62 -7.91
CA ALA A 159 2.98 0.23 -8.33
C ALA A 159 3.14 -0.71 -7.12
N GLY A 160 2.79 -1.99 -7.29
CA GLY A 160 2.86 -2.95 -6.19
C GLY A 160 4.24 -3.05 -5.55
N PHE A 161 5.31 -2.95 -6.33
CA PHE A 161 6.68 -2.97 -5.79
C PHE A 161 7.06 -1.67 -5.07
N ASP A 162 6.53 -0.53 -5.49
CA ASP A 162 6.73 0.74 -4.80
C ASP A 162 6.12 0.68 -3.40
N ARG A 163 4.88 0.20 -3.30
CA ARG A 163 4.15 0.03 -2.05
C ARG A 163 4.85 -0.96 -1.11
N VAL A 164 5.15 -2.17 -1.60
CA VAL A 164 5.85 -3.21 -0.80
C VAL A 164 7.23 -2.73 -0.37
N GLY A 165 8.00 -2.08 -1.25
CA GLY A 165 9.31 -1.54 -0.92
C GLY A 165 9.25 -0.50 0.20
N ALA A 166 8.28 0.40 0.14
CA ALA A 166 8.04 1.41 1.16
C ALA A 166 7.64 0.78 2.51
N PHE A 167 6.70 -0.17 2.49
CA PHE A 167 6.30 -0.92 3.68
C PHE A 167 7.50 -1.67 4.30
N GLN A 168 8.33 -2.35 3.49
CA GLN A 168 9.50 -3.06 3.99
C GLN A 168 10.54 -2.11 4.61
N ALA A 169 10.77 -0.94 4.01
CA ALA A 169 11.66 0.07 4.59
C ALA A 169 11.19 0.46 6.00
N GLY A 170 9.90 0.74 6.18
CA GLY A 170 9.32 1.03 7.49
C GLY A 170 9.42 -0.14 8.47
N PHE A 171 9.11 -1.34 8.01
CA PHE A 171 9.13 -2.55 8.82
C PHE A 171 10.53 -2.86 9.40
N VAL A 172 11.56 -2.69 8.59
CA VAL A 172 12.95 -3.02 8.95
C VAL A 172 13.64 -1.86 9.67
N GLU A 173 13.51 -0.65 9.15
CA GLU A 173 14.28 0.52 9.58
C GLU A 173 13.50 1.44 10.54
N GLY A 174 12.17 1.27 10.59
CA GLY A 174 11.30 2.00 11.54
C GLY A 174 10.93 3.41 11.09
N PRO A 175 10.25 4.17 11.97
CA PRO A 175 9.60 5.43 11.61
C PRO A 175 10.58 6.55 11.23
N ILE A 176 11.84 6.50 11.68
CA ILE A 176 12.86 7.50 11.31
C ILE A 176 13.14 7.44 9.81
N ARG A 177 13.25 6.22 9.24
CA ARG A 177 13.38 6.06 7.79
C ARG A 177 12.19 6.65 7.04
N CYS A 178 10.98 6.41 7.54
CA CYS A 178 9.76 6.96 6.95
C CYS A 178 9.76 8.50 6.95
N GLY A 179 10.20 9.12 8.02
CA GLY A 179 10.37 10.58 8.10
C GLY A 179 11.32 11.12 7.05
N SER A 180 12.38 10.40 6.73
CA SER A 180 13.40 10.83 5.75
C SER A 180 13.00 10.64 4.29
N LEU A 181 11.93 9.89 3.97
CA LEU A 181 11.54 9.59 2.58
C LEU A 181 11.19 10.82 1.75
N ILE A 182 10.88 11.94 2.36
CA ILE A 182 10.59 13.19 1.66
C ILE A 182 11.87 13.79 1.05
N ASP A 183 12.98 13.69 1.77
CA ASP A 183 14.28 14.21 1.33
C ASP A 183 15.13 13.15 0.61
N ASP A 184 14.91 11.88 0.92
CA ASP A 184 15.61 10.71 0.38
C ASP A 184 14.59 9.63 -0.04
N PRO A 185 13.82 9.87 -1.12
CA PRO A 185 12.75 8.98 -1.57
C PRO A 185 13.28 7.63 -2.05
N LEU A 186 12.44 6.60 -1.91
CA LEU A 186 12.70 5.32 -2.54
C LEU A 186 12.58 5.44 -4.07
N PRO A 187 13.35 4.65 -4.82
CA PRO A 187 13.21 4.61 -6.27
C PRO A 187 11.81 4.08 -6.65
N LEU A 188 11.22 4.69 -7.66
CA LEU A 188 9.96 4.24 -8.23
C LEU A 188 10.22 3.20 -9.32
N VAL A 189 9.37 2.18 -9.37
CA VAL A 189 9.36 1.22 -10.47
C VAL A 189 8.62 1.85 -11.65
N PRO A 190 9.29 2.02 -12.81
CA PRO A 190 8.64 2.61 -13.96
C PRO A 190 7.44 1.76 -14.41
N ASN A 191 6.31 2.40 -14.68
CA ASN A 191 5.22 1.75 -15.38
C ASN A 191 5.59 1.63 -16.85
N GLN A 192 5.84 0.40 -17.32
CA GLN A 192 6.33 0.12 -18.67
C GLN A 192 5.20 -0.23 -19.64
N PHE A 193 3.99 -0.46 -19.15
CA PHE A 193 2.87 -0.95 -19.94
C PHE A 193 1.75 0.08 -19.97
N ASN A 194 1.09 0.22 -21.12
CA ASN A 194 -0.04 1.14 -21.28
C ASN A 194 -1.34 0.56 -20.69
N ASP A 195 -1.47 -0.76 -20.70
CA ASP A 195 -2.61 -1.49 -20.17
C ASP A 195 -2.24 -2.96 -19.90
N PHE A 196 -3.22 -3.74 -19.42
CA PHE A 196 -3.01 -5.15 -19.10
C PHE A 196 -2.79 -6.03 -20.34
N GLU A 197 -3.37 -5.67 -21.47
CA GLU A 197 -3.16 -6.39 -22.74
C GLU A 197 -1.72 -6.18 -23.25
N ASP A 198 -1.23 -4.95 -23.15
CA ASP A 198 0.16 -4.61 -23.46
C ASP A 198 1.12 -5.41 -22.56
N GLN A 199 0.84 -5.48 -21.25
CA GLN A 199 1.62 -6.28 -20.32
C GLN A 199 1.64 -7.77 -20.69
N GLN A 200 0.52 -8.33 -21.14
CA GLN A 200 0.45 -9.72 -21.53
C GLN A 200 1.18 -10.00 -22.86
N ASN A 201 1.13 -9.07 -23.79
CA ASN A 201 1.72 -9.22 -25.12
C ASN A 201 3.22 -8.92 -25.15
N GLU A 202 3.66 -8.00 -24.29
CA GLU A 202 5.07 -7.60 -24.16
C GLU A 202 5.84 -8.43 -23.11
N GLY A 203 5.37 -9.64 -22.85
CA GLY A 203 5.90 -10.55 -21.84
C GLY A 203 7.42 -10.57 -21.73
N ASN A 204 7.92 -10.75 -20.53
CA ASN A 204 9.30 -10.54 -20.11
C ASN A 204 10.36 -11.44 -20.78
N ALA A 205 9.95 -12.45 -21.51
CA ALA A 205 10.86 -13.33 -22.23
C ALA A 205 10.29 -13.68 -23.61
N PRO A 206 11.08 -13.54 -24.67
CA PRO A 206 10.64 -13.84 -26.03
C PRO A 206 10.52 -15.34 -26.32
N PHE A 207 10.42 -16.17 -25.28
CA PHE A 207 10.40 -17.62 -25.40
C PHE A 207 9.11 -18.19 -24.80
N GLY A 208 8.47 -19.11 -25.53
CA GLY A 208 7.33 -19.86 -25.01
C GLY A 208 7.74 -20.76 -23.83
N TYR A 209 6.92 -20.79 -22.81
CA TYR A 209 6.99 -21.75 -21.72
C TYR A 209 5.65 -22.46 -21.58
N ASP A 210 5.60 -23.75 -21.95
CA ASP A 210 4.41 -24.57 -21.79
C ASP A 210 4.49 -25.38 -20.49
N VAL A 211 3.58 -25.09 -19.58
CA VAL A 211 3.47 -25.79 -18.30
C VAL A 211 2.60 -27.03 -18.47
N GLY A 212 3.15 -28.20 -18.16
CA GLY A 212 2.36 -29.40 -17.91
C GLY A 212 2.14 -30.33 -19.11
N GLU A 213 2.73 -30.10 -20.31
CA GLU A 213 2.74 -31.05 -21.37
C GLU A 213 4.00 -31.94 -21.32
N PRO A 214 3.87 -33.26 -21.06
CA PRO A 214 5.03 -34.17 -21.09
C PRO A 214 5.66 -34.20 -22.50
N GLY A 215 6.91 -33.75 -22.59
CA GLY A 215 7.68 -33.76 -23.83
C GLY A 215 7.72 -32.44 -24.59
N VAL A 216 6.94 -31.45 -24.24
CA VAL A 216 7.10 -30.07 -24.71
C VAL A 216 8.32 -29.46 -23.99
N ARG A 217 9.22 -28.96 -24.78
CA ARG A 217 10.51 -28.54 -24.30
C ARG A 217 10.50 -27.04 -24.03
N ASN A 218 10.68 -26.68 -22.79
CA ASN A 218 11.16 -25.36 -22.45
C ASN A 218 12.68 -25.22 -22.81
N ALA A 219 13.11 -25.91 -23.86
CA ALA A 219 14.51 -25.97 -24.27
C ALA A 219 15.02 -24.60 -24.73
N GLU A 220 14.14 -23.80 -25.31
CA GLU A 220 14.49 -22.44 -25.73
C GLU A 220 14.75 -21.57 -24.51
N LEU A 221 13.82 -21.52 -23.55
CA LEU A 221 13.99 -20.75 -22.33
C LEU A 221 15.27 -21.18 -21.56
N PHE A 222 15.44 -22.47 -21.30
CA PHE A 222 16.60 -22.96 -20.57
C PHE A 222 17.90 -22.87 -21.36
N GLY A 223 17.82 -22.89 -22.72
CA GLY A 223 18.97 -22.69 -23.58
C GLY A 223 19.59 -21.30 -23.48
N PHE A 224 18.80 -20.29 -23.11
CA PHE A 224 19.26 -18.92 -22.90
C PHE A 224 19.44 -18.57 -21.42
N LEU A 225 18.48 -18.96 -20.59
CA LEU A 225 18.46 -18.60 -19.16
C LEU A 225 19.68 -19.12 -18.41
N VAL A 226 20.05 -20.39 -18.60
CA VAL A 226 21.19 -20.97 -17.86
C VAL A 226 22.53 -20.35 -18.25
N PRO A 227 22.85 -20.15 -19.54
CA PRO A 227 24.03 -19.40 -19.93
C PRO A 227 24.05 -17.96 -19.41
N ASP A 228 22.94 -17.27 -19.43
CA ASP A 228 22.82 -15.89 -18.96
C ASP A 228 23.06 -15.81 -17.44
N LEU A 229 22.42 -16.70 -16.67
CA LEU A 229 22.66 -16.79 -15.22
C LEU A 229 24.12 -17.11 -14.89
N ASN A 230 24.75 -17.98 -15.67
CA ASN A 230 26.19 -18.27 -15.49
C ASN A 230 27.07 -17.07 -15.82
N LEU A 231 26.68 -16.25 -16.81
CA LEU A 231 27.38 -15.03 -17.16
C LEU A 231 27.24 -13.96 -16.06
N TYR A 232 26.05 -13.87 -15.47
CA TYR A 232 25.76 -12.86 -14.43
C TYR A 232 26.45 -13.19 -13.09
N TRP A 233 26.48 -14.46 -12.70
CA TRP A 233 27.01 -14.91 -11.40
C TRP A 233 28.46 -15.42 -11.44
N GLY A 234 29.01 -15.68 -12.61
CA GLY A 234 30.38 -16.17 -12.83
C GLY A 234 31.38 -15.05 -12.99
#